data_3e03a73c4e952bd8d2b14a712c491625
#
_entry.id   3e03a73c4e952bd8d2b14a712c491625
#
_cell.length_a   1.000
_cell.length_b   1.000
_cell.length_c   1.000
_cell.angle_alpha   90.00
_cell.angle_beta   90.00
_cell.angle_gamma   90.00
#
_symmetry.space_group_name_H-M   'P 1'
#
loop_
_entity.id
_entity.type
_entity.pdbx_description
1 polymer ?
#
loop_
_entity_poly.entity_id
_entity_poly.type
_entity_poly.pdbx_seq_one_letter_code
_entity_poly.pdbx_strand_id
1 'polypeptide(L)'
;MVVIRADANSKIGMGHVMRCLSVADALLKRGEEVLFVTADDTPVPLLTKKGVPYRVLHTDYADMEAELPELWEVLRELPQGAESPDAVLAQKNTSILVDSYYVTEKYLAALKKRITTIYMDDIYA
;
A
#
# COMPACT_ATOMS: atom_id res chain seq x y z
N MET A 1 -9.33 7.89 2.21
CA MET A 1 -8.84 6.64 1.60
C MET A 1 -7.57 6.17 2.28
N VAL A 2 -7.43 4.88 2.48
CA VAL A 2 -6.20 4.28 2.99
C VAL A 2 -5.64 3.34 1.93
N VAL A 3 -4.42 3.57 1.51
CA VAL A 3 -3.69 2.67 0.62
C VAL A 3 -2.83 1.77 1.50
N ILE A 4 -2.91 0.46 1.29
CA ILE A 4 -2.14 -0.51 2.07
C ILE A 4 -1.11 -1.15 1.15
N ARG A 5 0.15 -0.93 1.46
CA ARG A 5 1.26 -1.51 0.70
C ARG A 5 1.86 -2.67 1.49
N ALA A 6 1.56 -3.88 1.06
CA ALA A 6 2.05 -5.10 1.71
C ALA A 6 2.21 -6.20 0.67
N ASP A 7 3.04 -7.19 0.98
CA ASP A 7 3.32 -8.32 0.10
C ASP A 7 3.20 -9.64 0.82
N ALA A 8 2.96 -10.69 0.03
CA ALA A 8 2.99 -12.07 0.48
C ALA A 8 3.53 -12.96 -0.63
N ASN A 9 4.42 -13.86 -0.28
CA ASN A 9 4.90 -14.91 -1.20
C ASN A 9 5.51 -16.04 -0.40
N SER A 10 6.05 -17.05 -1.10
CA SER A 10 6.60 -18.24 -0.46
C SER A 10 7.82 -17.96 0.42
N LYS A 11 8.52 -16.85 0.18
CA LYS A 11 9.72 -16.49 0.96
C LYS A 11 9.38 -15.71 2.22
N ILE A 12 8.46 -14.74 2.11
CA ILE A 12 8.12 -13.87 3.24
C ILE A 12 6.85 -14.29 3.95
N GLY A 13 6.13 -15.27 3.40
CA GLY A 13 4.89 -15.78 3.99
C GLY A 13 3.72 -14.84 3.83
N MET A 14 2.63 -15.14 4.52
CA MET A 14 1.37 -14.41 4.40
C MET A 14 1.12 -13.43 5.56
N GLY A 15 2.02 -13.38 6.54
CA GLY A 15 1.78 -12.62 7.78
C GLY A 15 1.45 -11.16 7.58
N HIS A 16 2.23 -10.46 6.72
CA HIS A 16 1.99 -9.04 6.45
C HIS A 16 0.62 -8.81 5.81
N VAL A 17 0.29 -9.59 4.78
CA VAL A 17 -0.99 -9.44 4.11
C VAL A 17 -2.14 -9.79 5.04
N MET A 18 -2.02 -10.86 5.84
CA MET A 18 -3.10 -11.26 6.74
C MET A 18 -3.41 -10.19 7.80
N ARG A 19 -2.38 -9.60 8.41
CA ARG A 19 -2.64 -8.56 9.40
C ARG A 19 -3.15 -7.27 8.75
N CYS A 20 -2.69 -6.96 7.55
CA CYS A 20 -3.20 -5.81 6.81
C CYS A 20 -4.64 -6.02 6.34
N LEU A 21 -5.03 -7.25 6.04
CA LEU A 21 -6.43 -7.55 5.72
C LEU A 21 -7.34 -7.31 6.93
N SER A 22 -6.86 -7.59 8.14
CA SER A 22 -7.63 -7.28 9.34
C SER A 22 -7.84 -5.77 9.50
N VAL A 23 -6.80 -4.99 9.20
CA VAL A 23 -6.91 -3.52 9.20
C VAL A 23 -7.88 -3.06 8.11
N ALA A 24 -7.75 -3.60 6.90
CA ALA A 24 -8.64 -3.26 5.79
C ALA A 24 -10.09 -3.55 6.12
N ASP A 25 -10.38 -4.70 6.71
CA ASP A 25 -11.73 -5.07 7.10
C ASP A 25 -12.33 -4.08 8.10
N ALA A 26 -11.54 -3.70 9.11
CA ALA A 26 -11.97 -2.72 10.09
C ALA A 26 -12.25 -1.35 9.47
N LEU A 27 -11.41 -0.92 8.52
CA LEU A 27 -11.59 0.35 7.83
C LEU A 27 -12.84 0.33 6.94
N LEU A 28 -13.04 -0.77 6.19
CA LEU A 28 -14.21 -0.91 5.33
C LEU A 28 -15.50 -0.89 6.14
N LYS A 29 -15.52 -1.52 7.31
CA LYS A 29 -16.67 -1.49 8.21
C LYS A 29 -16.99 -0.11 8.74
N ARG A 30 -16.00 0.78 8.75
CA ARG A 30 -16.20 2.19 9.15
C ARG A 30 -16.58 3.09 7.98
N GLY A 31 -16.73 2.53 6.80
CA GLY A 31 -17.06 3.30 5.60
C GLY A 31 -15.86 3.96 4.93
N GLU A 32 -14.64 3.60 5.32
CA GLU A 32 -13.43 4.11 4.67
C GLU A 32 -13.17 3.39 3.36
N GLU A 33 -12.61 4.11 2.39
CA GLU A 33 -12.15 3.50 1.16
C GLU A 33 -10.74 2.94 1.36
N VAL A 34 -10.52 1.72 0.86
CA VAL A 34 -9.25 1.02 1.01
C VAL A 34 -8.79 0.54 -0.37
N LEU A 35 -7.50 0.72 -0.66
CA LEU A 35 -6.87 0.13 -1.83
C LEU A 35 -5.61 -0.62 -1.38
N PHE A 36 -5.56 -1.91 -1.71
CA PHE A 36 -4.39 -2.75 -1.41
C PHE A 36 -3.44 -2.71 -2.60
N VAL A 37 -2.14 -2.51 -2.35
CA VAL A 37 -1.11 -2.45 -3.40
C VAL A 37 -0.04 -3.48 -3.10
N THR A 38 0.25 -4.33 -4.07
CA THR A 38 1.24 -5.40 -3.94
C THR A 38 2.27 -5.31 -5.06
N ALA A 39 3.47 -5.86 -4.82
CA ALA A 39 4.51 -5.89 -5.84
C ALA A 39 4.19 -6.91 -6.94
N ASP A 40 3.69 -8.08 -6.55
CA ASP A 40 3.35 -9.15 -7.49
C ASP A 40 1.94 -9.67 -7.22
N ASP A 41 1.52 -10.65 -8.01
CA ASP A 41 0.16 -11.17 -7.97
C ASP A 41 -0.07 -12.31 -6.96
N THR A 42 0.94 -12.68 -6.20
CA THR A 42 0.84 -13.79 -5.24
C THR A 42 -0.36 -13.64 -4.29
N PRO A 43 -0.61 -12.47 -3.67
CA PRO A 43 -1.74 -12.34 -2.74
C PRO A 43 -3.08 -12.09 -3.43
N VAL A 44 -3.14 -11.95 -4.76
CA VAL A 44 -4.37 -11.59 -5.46
C VAL A 44 -5.54 -12.54 -5.20
N PRO A 45 -5.36 -13.88 -5.21
CA PRO A 45 -6.50 -14.76 -4.94
C PRO A 45 -7.14 -14.49 -3.57
N LEU A 46 -6.32 -14.22 -2.56
CA LEU A 46 -6.84 -13.91 -1.23
C LEU A 46 -7.55 -12.56 -1.19
N LEU A 47 -6.96 -11.55 -1.81
CA LEU A 47 -7.57 -10.22 -1.88
C LEU A 47 -8.91 -10.27 -2.61
N THR A 48 -8.98 -11.01 -3.70
CA THR A 48 -10.21 -11.21 -4.46
C THR A 48 -11.27 -11.89 -3.59
N LYS A 49 -10.88 -12.94 -2.89
CA LYS A 49 -11.80 -13.67 -2.01
C LYS A 49 -12.37 -12.79 -0.92
N LYS A 50 -11.56 -11.88 -0.38
CA LYS A 50 -11.99 -10.95 0.67
C LYS A 50 -12.72 -9.73 0.15
N GLY A 51 -12.80 -9.57 -1.16
CA GLY A 51 -13.49 -8.44 -1.77
C GLY A 51 -12.78 -7.09 -1.57
N VAL A 52 -11.48 -7.10 -1.37
CA VAL A 52 -10.70 -5.89 -1.17
C VAL A 52 -10.16 -5.40 -2.51
N PRO A 53 -10.40 -4.13 -2.88
CA PRO A 53 -9.81 -3.58 -4.10
C PRO A 53 -8.29 -3.62 -4.04
N TYR A 54 -7.64 -3.94 -5.16
CA TYR A 54 -6.20 -4.06 -5.19
C TYR A 54 -5.62 -3.59 -6.52
N ARG A 55 -4.32 -3.28 -6.50
CA ARG A 55 -3.51 -3.01 -7.68
C ARG A 55 -2.18 -3.74 -7.53
N VAL A 56 -1.69 -4.31 -8.63
CA VAL A 56 -0.39 -5.01 -8.67
C VAL A 56 0.59 -4.12 -9.41
N LEU A 57 1.75 -3.87 -8.80
CA LEU A 57 2.77 -2.99 -9.39
C LEU A 57 3.62 -3.71 -10.44
N HIS A 58 3.73 -5.04 -10.36
CA HIS A 58 4.63 -5.85 -11.19
C HIS A 58 6.09 -5.43 -10.99
N THR A 59 6.49 -5.35 -9.73
CA THR A 59 7.83 -4.93 -9.32
C THR A 59 8.45 -6.00 -8.41
N ASP A 60 9.72 -5.79 -8.04
CA ASP A 60 10.41 -6.70 -7.13
C ASP A 60 10.10 -6.30 -5.69
N TYR A 61 9.45 -7.19 -4.93
CA TYR A 61 9.09 -6.92 -3.54
C TYR A 61 10.31 -6.62 -2.66
N ALA A 62 11.49 -7.09 -3.04
CA ALA A 62 12.72 -6.88 -2.27
C ALA A 62 13.42 -5.56 -2.62
N ASP A 63 12.98 -4.84 -3.64
CA ASP A 63 13.54 -3.56 -4.05
C ASP A 63 12.45 -2.51 -4.12
N MET A 64 12.06 -2.02 -2.96
CA MET A 64 10.94 -1.09 -2.87
C MET A 64 11.27 0.29 -3.41
N GLU A 65 12.52 0.72 -3.34
CA GLU A 65 12.88 2.03 -3.90
C GLU A 65 12.62 2.08 -5.41
N ALA A 66 12.87 0.97 -6.10
CA ALA A 66 12.65 0.89 -7.55
C ALA A 66 11.17 0.90 -7.93
N GLU A 67 10.27 0.60 -7.00
CA GLU A 67 8.83 0.60 -7.29
C GLU A 67 8.19 1.99 -7.26
N LEU A 68 8.87 2.99 -6.73
CA LEU A 68 8.26 4.30 -6.51
C LEU A 68 7.59 4.89 -7.76
N PRO A 69 8.17 4.82 -8.96
CA PRO A 69 7.48 5.34 -10.15
C PRO A 69 6.12 4.67 -10.39
N GLU A 70 6.05 3.35 -10.25
CA GLU A 70 4.80 2.60 -10.42
C GLU A 70 3.80 2.92 -9.32
N LEU A 71 4.27 3.07 -8.10
CA LEU A 71 3.41 3.46 -6.98
C LEU A 71 2.80 4.84 -7.21
N TRP A 72 3.61 5.81 -7.67
CA TRP A 72 3.09 7.15 -7.97
C TRP A 72 2.02 7.10 -9.04
N GLU A 73 2.16 6.26 -10.05
CA GLU A 73 1.14 6.11 -11.09
C GLU A 73 -0.17 5.58 -10.50
N VAL A 74 -0.11 4.59 -9.63
CA VAL A 74 -1.31 4.08 -8.96
C VAL A 74 -1.99 5.17 -8.14
N LEU A 75 -1.21 5.94 -7.38
CA LEU A 75 -1.75 7.00 -6.54
C LEU A 75 -2.38 8.13 -7.37
N ARG A 76 -1.83 8.41 -8.54
CA ARG A 76 -2.44 9.40 -9.46
C ARG A 76 -3.79 8.96 -9.96
N GLU A 77 -3.99 7.66 -10.15
CA GLU A 77 -5.24 7.11 -10.67
C GLU A 77 -6.35 7.03 -9.63
N LEU A 78 -6.06 7.35 -8.37
CA LEU A 78 -7.09 7.34 -7.35
C LEU A 78 -8.18 8.37 -7.67
N PRO A 79 -9.45 8.05 -7.38
CA PRO A 79 -10.58 8.91 -7.77
C PRO A 79 -10.68 10.16 -6.89
N GLN A 80 -9.65 10.97 -6.88
CA GLN A 80 -9.59 12.19 -6.08
C GLN A 80 -9.97 13.43 -6.89
N GLY A 81 -10.02 13.31 -8.20
CA GLY A 81 -10.48 14.38 -9.07
C GLY A 81 -9.65 15.64 -9.04
N ALA A 82 -8.35 15.54 -8.80
CA ALA A 82 -7.54 16.73 -8.66
C ALA A 82 -6.78 17.08 -9.93
N GLU A 83 -6.42 18.34 -9.99
CA GLU A 83 -5.75 18.93 -11.14
C GLU A 83 -4.28 18.57 -11.24
N SER A 84 -3.65 18.30 -10.09
CA SER A 84 -2.24 17.96 -9.99
C SER A 84 -2.07 16.75 -9.08
N PRO A 85 -1.28 15.74 -9.48
CA PRO A 85 -1.05 14.58 -8.62
C PRO A 85 -0.47 14.94 -7.25
N ASP A 86 0.48 15.87 -7.22
CA ASP A 86 1.09 16.27 -5.95
C ASP A 86 0.11 17.03 -5.07
N ALA A 87 -0.70 17.90 -5.67
CA ALA A 87 -1.75 18.60 -4.93
C ALA A 87 -2.81 17.65 -4.40
N VAL A 88 -3.15 16.60 -5.17
CA VAL A 88 -4.10 15.58 -4.71
C VAL A 88 -3.61 14.94 -3.43
N LEU A 89 -2.38 14.43 -3.45
CA LEU A 89 -1.85 13.69 -2.32
C LEU A 89 -1.71 14.56 -1.07
N ALA A 90 -1.35 15.83 -1.25
CA ALA A 90 -1.20 16.76 -0.15
C ALA A 90 -2.52 17.22 0.46
N GLN A 91 -3.57 17.32 -0.36
CA GLN A 91 -4.85 17.91 0.06
C GLN A 91 -5.91 16.90 0.49
N LYS A 92 -5.80 15.67 0.05
CA LYS A 92 -6.81 14.66 0.36
C LYS A 92 -6.44 13.91 1.62
N ASN A 93 -7.45 13.42 2.32
CA ASN A 93 -7.26 12.57 3.49
C ASN A 93 -6.87 11.16 3.06
N THR A 94 -5.85 11.08 2.22
CA THR A 94 -5.30 9.82 1.76
C THR A 94 -4.06 9.51 2.57
N SER A 95 -4.01 8.31 3.12
CA SER A 95 -2.87 7.81 3.88
C SER A 95 -2.38 6.53 3.27
N ILE A 96 -1.10 6.23 3.45
CA ILE A 96 -0.54 4.95 3.05
C ILE A 96 0.00 4.22 4.28
N LEU A 97 -0.41 2.96 4.42
CA LEU A 97 0.11 2.05 5.43
C LEU A 97 1.10 1.12 4.75
N VAL A 98 2.34 1.11 5.21
CA VAL A 98 3.40 0.27 4.63
C VAL A 98 3.74 -0.84 5.63
N ASP A 99 3.69 -2.08 5.18
CA ASP A 99 4.01 -3.26 5.97
C ASP A 99 4.91 -4.18 5.16
N SER A 100 6.22 -4.01 5.30
CA SER A 100 7.22 -4.81 4.56
C SER A 100 8.55 -4.82 5.30
N TYR A 101 9.27 -5.93 5.20
CA TYR A 101 10.64 -6.03 5.70
C TYR A 101 11.64 -5.27 4.84
N TYR A 102 11.28 -4.93 3.61
CA TYR A 102 12.22 -4.37 2.62
C TYR A 102 12.12 -2.86 2.48
N VAL A 103 11.34 -2.23 3.33
CA VAL A 103 11.22 -0.77 3.36
C VAL A 103 12.56 -0.15 3.77
N THR A 104 12.93 0.94 3.08
CA THR A 104 14.15 1.70 3.39
C THR A 104 13.79 3.09 3.89
N GLU A 105 14.78 3.76 4.51
CA GLU A 105 14.58 5.15 4.94
C GLU A 105 14.28 6.06 3.76
N LYS A 106 14.95 5.82 2.62
CA LYS A 106 14.71 6.60 1.40
C LYS A 106 13.27 6.44 0.90
N TYR A 107 12.76 5.21 0.93
CA TYR A 107 11.39 4.92 0.54
C TYR A 107 10.40 5.68 1.42
N LEU A 108 10.56 5.57 2.74
CA LEU A 108 9.69 6.28 3.68
C LEU A 108 9.79 7.79 3.54
N ALA A 109 11.00 8.31 3.36
CA ALA A 109 11.18 9.76 3.18
C ALA A 109 10.47 10.25 1.92
N ALA A 110 10.54 9.50 0.83
CA ALA A 110 9.85 9.85 -0.41
C ALA A 110 8.33 9.87 -0.21
N LEU A 111 7.80 8.88 0.49
CA LEU A 111 6.37 8.84 0.79
C LEU A 111 5.94 10.00 1.67
N LYS A 112 6.67 10.27 2.74
CA LYS A 112 6.30 11.30 3.72
C LYS A 112 6.26 12.70 3.13
N LYS A 113 6.97 12.94 2.04
CA LYS A 113 6.92 14.23 1.35
C LYS A 113 5.62 14.48 0.62
N ARG A 114 4.86 13.42 0.30
CA ARG A 114 3.69 13.50 -0.56
C ARG A 114 2.41 13.01 0.07
N ILE A 115 2.49 12.13 1.06
CA ILE A 115 1.30 11.48 1.60
C ILE A 115 1.53 11.15 3.07
N THR A 116 0.47 11.20 3.87
CA THR A 116 0.54 10.74 5.25
C THR A 116 0.90 9.27 5.28
N THR A 117 1.99 8.92 5.94
CA THR A 117 2.57 7.59 5.89
C THR A 117 2.58 6.96 7.28
N ILE A 118 2.07 5.73 7.36
CA ILE A 118 2.09 4.90 8.56
C ILE A 118 2.95 3.69 8.23
N TYR A 119 3.99 3.45 9.01
CA TYR A 119 4.86 2.31 8.84
C TYR A 119 4.65 1.32 9.97
N MET A 120 4.33 0.07 9.61
CA MET A 120 4.22 -1.00 10.61
C MET A 120 5.61 -1.62 10.79
N ASP A 121 6.28 -1.23 11.86
CA ASP A 121 7.61 -1.73 12.19
C ASP A 121 7.50 -3.06 12.92
N ASP A 122 8.08 -4.09 12.33
CA ASP A 122 7.99 -5.45 12.83
C ASP A 122 9.29 -5.86 13.55
N ILE A 123 9.69 -5.04 14.49
CA ILE A 123 10.96 -5.24 15.21
C ILE A 123 10.98 -6.49 16.08
N TYR A 124 9.82 -7.10 16.31
CA TYR A 124 9.70 -8.32 17.09
C TYR A 124 9.60 -9.57 16.25
N ALA A 125 9.69 -9.40 14.96
CA ALA A 125 9.63 -10.53 14.04
C ALA A 125 10.82 -11.45 14.19
#